data_f493753b7c3a2de72fcfb8f5147d1ddd
#
_entry.id   f493753b7c3a2de72fcfb8f5147d1ddd
#
_cell.length_a   1.000
_cell.length_b   1.000
_cell.length_c   1.000
_cell.angle_alpha   90.00
_cell.angle_beta   90.00
_cell.angle_gamma   90.00
#
_symmetry.space_group_name_H-M   'P 1'
#
loop_
_entity.id
_entity.type
_entity.pdbx_description
1 polymer ?
#
loop_
_entity_poly.entity_id
_entity_poly.type
_entity_poly.pdbx_seq_one_letter_code
_entity_poly.pdbx_strand_id
1 'polypeptide(L)'
;MTAIPGAPADPDRIPITALLLAGGRGSRMGGLDKGLQSFGGLPLAQHALERLRRQTLPPAAMLINANRHLPDYRAFGVPVWPDVLPDYAGPLAGFLTGLAHAQTPWLLTLPCDVPRFPLSLCGRLAHALLAQEAEIAMVAAPEDDGPPRTQPVFCLLRRELRDSLARFMAAGGRKIDAWTGQHRQVIVPFDAADDDPRAFANANTLAELRRLEQHP
;
A
#
# COMPACT_ATOMS: atom_id res chain seq x y z
N MET A 1 -25.09 18.81 1.32
CA MET A 1 -24.12 19.88 1.65
C MET A 1 -23.14 19.97 0.50
N THR A 2 -23.26 20.98 -0.33
CA THR A 2 -22.42 21.23 -1.50
C THR A 2 -21.08 21.79 -1.00
N ALA A 3 -19.99 21.13 -1.31
CA ALA A 3 -18.65 21.60 -0.96
C ALA A 3 -18.41 22.99 -1.60
N ILE A 4 -17.90 23.92 -0.84
CA ILE A 4 -17.49 25.25 -1.32
C ILE A 4 -16.25 25.03 -2.19
N PRO A 5 -16.25 25.43 -3.50
CA PRO A 5 -15.07 25.32 -4.33
C PRO A 5 -13.99 26.27 -3.81
N GLY A 6 -12.84 25.72 -3.37
CA GLY A 6 -11.68 26.51 -2.97
C GLY A 6 -11.28 26.44 -1.48
N ALA A 7 -12.02 25.74 -0.63
CA ALA A 7 -11.51 25.43 0.71
C ALA A 7 -10.39 24.36 0.62
N PRO A 8 -9.25 24.52 1.32
CA PRO A 8 -8.24 23.47 1.38
C PRO A 8 -8.89 22.18 1.89
N ALA A 9 -8.57 21.06 1.22
CA ALA A 9 -9.10 19.77 1.64
C ALA A 9 -8.62 19.47 3.06
N ASP A 10 -9.55 19.09 3.92
CA ASP A 10 -9.25 18.68 5.30
C ASP A 10 -8.51 17.33 5.27
N PRO A 11 -7.25 17.25 5.71
CA PRO A 11 -6.46 16.03 5.66
C PRO A 11 -7.07 14.89 6.47
N ASP A 12 -7.87 15.18 7.49
CA ASP A 12 -8.55 14.19 8.33
C ASP A 12 -9.87 13.69 7.70
N ARG A 13 -10.21 14.18 6.51
CA ARG A 13 -11.48 13.86 5.83
C ARG A 13 -11.34 13.47 4.36
N ILE A 14 -10.12 13.33 3.86
CA ILE A 14 -9.96 12.91 2.47
C ILE A 14 -10.39 11.44 2.30
N PRO A 15 -11.26 11.15 1.32
CA PRO A 15 -11.66 9.78 1.07
C PRO A 15 -10.54 9.00 0.36
N ILE A 16 -10.10 7.92 0.98
CA ILE A 16 -9.01 7.05 0.52
C ILE A 16 -9.60 5.67 0.18
N THR A 17 -9.22 5.10 -0.96
CA THR A 17 -9.33 3.67 -1.22
C THR A 17 -7.98 3.02 -0.89
N ALA A 18 -7.95 2.02 0.00
CA ALA A 18 -6.74 1.24 0.25
C ALA A 18 -6.69 0.00 -0.64
N LEU A 19 -5.56 -0.23 -1.29
CA LEU A 19 -5.26 -1.40 -2.12
C LEU A 19 -4.22 -2.27 -1.44
N LEU A 20 -4.61 -3.46 -1.03
CA LEU A 20 -3.69 -4.48 -0.53
C LEU A 20 -3.12 -5.28 -1.70
N LEU A 21 -1.81 -5.23 -1.89
CA LEU A 21 -1.10 -5.98 -2.92
C LEU A 21 -0.74 -7.38 -2.42
N ALA A 22 -1.41 -8.38 -2.94
CA ALA A 22 -1.23 -9.79 -2.60
C ALA A 22 -0.86 -10.67 -3.83
N GLY A 23 -0.59 -10.05 -4.97
CA GLY A 23 -0.44 -10.71 -6.28
C GLY A 23 0.94 -11.33 -6.58
N GLY A 24 1.86 -11.42 -5.63
CA GLY A 24 3.23 -11.90 -5.87
C GLY A 24 3.30 -13.38 -6.31
N ARG A 25 4.35 -13.73 -7.10
CA ARG A 25 4.59 -15.12 -7.57
C ARG A 25 4.92 -16.11 -6.45
N GLY A 26 5.25 -15.65 -5.22
CA GLY A 26 5.60 -16.51 -4.08
C GLY A 26 6.88 -17.34 -4.26
N SER A 27 7.72 -17.02 -5.26
CA SER A 27 8.89 -17.83 -5.64
C SER A 27 9.90 -18.03 -4.49
N ARG A 28 10.03 -17.08 -3.59
CA ARG A 28 10.96 -17.16 -2.43
C ARG A 28 10.41 -17.99 -1.26
N MET A 29 9.12 -18.30 -1.23
CA MET A 29 8.46 -19.13 -0.21
C MET A 29 7.99 -20.48 -0.78
N GLY A 30 8.72 -21.04 -1.75
CA GLY A 30 8.35 -22.34 -2.33
C GLY A 30 7.01 -22.34 -3.07
N GLY A 31 6.56 -21.22 -3.60
CA GLY A 31 5.28 -21.07 -4.29
C GLY A 31 4.08 -20.77 -3.37
N LEU A 32 4.29 -20.72 -2.05
CA LEU A 32 3.24 -20.35 -1.10
C LEU A 32 2.77 -18.91 -1.31
N ASP A 33 1.48 -18.70 -1.16
CA ASP A 33 0.89 -17.37 -1.21
C ASP A 33 1.14 -16.66 0.12
N LYS A 34 1.89 -15.55 0.09
CA LYS A 34 2.27 -14.82 1.30
C LYS A 34 1.07 -14.27 2.07
N GLY A 35 0.12 -13.69 1.36
CA GLY A 35 -1.06 -13.07 1.96
C GLY A 35 -1.95 -14.06 2.71
N LEU A 36 -1.83 -15.36 2.39
CA LEU A 36 -2.58 -16.43 3.05
C LEU A 36 -1.79 -17.12 4.18
N GLN A 37 -0.52 -16.74 4.42
CA GLN A 37 0.25 -17.28 5.54
C GLN A 37 -0.28 -16.74 6.86
N SER A 38 -0.31 -17.62 7.88
CA SER A 38 -0.80 -17.26 9.23
C SER A 38 0.21 -16.37 9.95
N PHE A 39 -0.27 -15.31 10.56
CA PHE A 39 0.43 -14.44 11.49
C PHE A 39 -0.51 -14.13 12.66
N GLY A 40 -0.12 -14.49 13.88
CA GLY A 40 -0.98 -14.33 15.06
C GLY A 40 -2.34 -15.03 14.94
N GLY A 41 -2.39 -16.16 14.22
CA GLY A 41 -3.62 -16.95 14.02
C GLY A 41 -4.51 -16.49 12.88
N LEU A 42 -4.18 -15.40 12.16
CA LEU A 42 -4.93 -14.87 11.02
C LEU A 42 -4.06 -14.81 9.75
N PRO A 43 -4.62 -14.96 8.54
CA PRO A 43 -3.89 -14.68 7.31
C PRO A 43 -3.31 -13.26 7.28
N LEU A 44 -2.08 -13.08 6.77
CA LEU A 44 -1.43 -11.77 6.65
C LEU A 44 -2.30 -10.72 5.96
N ALA A 45 -2.99 -11.10 4.89
CA ALA A 45 -3.90 -10.20 4.19
C ALA A 45 -5.08 -9.76 5.06
N GLN A 46 -5.64 -10.67 5.86
CA GLN A 46 -6.70 -10.33 6.81
C GLN A 46 -6.19 -9.41 7.91
N HIS A 47 -4.99 -9.68 8.42
CA HIS A 47 -4.30 -8.83 9.39
C HIS A 47 -4.14 -7.39 8.88
N ALA A 48 -3.67 -7.24 7.63
CA ALA A 48 -3.52 -5.93 6.99
C ALA A 48 -4.87 -5.20 6.84
N LEU A 49 -5.94 -5.91 6.45
CA LEU A 49 -7.28 -5.33 6.34
C LEU A 49 -7.82 -4.86 7.71
N GLU A 50 -7.64 -5.65 8.77
CA GLU A 50 -8.05 -5.25 10.12
C GLU A 50 -7.27 -4.03 10.61
N ARG A 51 -5.96 -3.98 10.30
CA ARG A 51 -5.12 -2.85 10.66
C ARG A 51 -5.49 -1.58 9.86
N LEU A 52 -5.92 -1.71 8.60
CA LEU A 52 -6.48 -0.60 7.82
C LEU A 52 -7.79 -0.06 8.42
N ARG A 53 -8.68 -0.93 8.91
CA ARG A 53 -9.93 -0.50 9.59
C ARG A 53 -9.66 0.29 10.87
N ARG A 54 -8.51 0.08 11.50
CA ARG A 54 -8.08 0.70 12.76
C ARG A 54 -7.19 1.93 12.57
N GLN A 55 -6.94 2.36 11.34
CA GLN A 55 -6.16 3.58 11.08
C GLN A 55 -6.81 4.80 11.75
N THR A 56 -6.00 5.78 12.16
CA THR A 56 -6.49 7.07 12.69
C THR A 56 -7.34 7.82 11.65
N LEU A 57 -7.02 7.65 10.36
CA LEU A 57 -7.84 8.02 9.22
C LEU A 57 -8.20 6.72 8.45
N PRO A 58 -9.30 6.02 8.78
CA PRO A 58 -9.67 4.79 8.11
C PRO A 58 -10.00 5.02 6.64
N PRO A 59 -9.55 4.15 5.71
CA PRO A 59 -9.94 4.26 4.31
C PRO A 59 -11.45 4.07 4.13
N ALA A 60 -12.04 4.86 3.21
CA ALA A 60 -13.46 4.78 2.87
C ALA A 60 -13.82 3.49 2.12
N ALA A 61 -12.84 2.89 1.44
CA ALA A 61 -12.97 1.61 0.74
C ALA A 61 -11.67 0.82 0.79
N MET A 62 -11.75 -0.50 0.66
CA MET A 62 -10.61 -1.39 0.59
C MET A 62 -10.74 -2.34 -0.60
N LEU A 63 -9.62 -2.62 -1.26
CA LEU A 63 -9.50 -3.56 -2.39
C LEU A 63 -8.34 -4.51 -2.14
N ILE A 64 -8.39 -5.70 -2.70
CA ILE A 64 -7.25 -6.62 -2.80
C ILE A 64 -6.89 -6.78 -4.27
N ASN A 65 -5.61 -6.68 -4.59
CA ASN A 65 -5.07 -7.13 -5.86
C ASN A 65 -4.39 -8.48 -5.67
N ALA A 66 -4.92 -9.51 -6.32
CA ALA A 66 -4.39 -10.87 -6.27
C ALA A 66 -4.60 -11.57 -7.60
N ASN A 67 -3.60 -12.39 -8.04
CA ASN A 67 -3.65 -13.12 -9.31
C ASN A 67 -3.92 -14.63 -9.12
N ARG A 68 -3.87 -15.10 -7.87
CA ARG A 68 -4.07 -16.51 -7.49
C ARG A 68 -4.97 -16.58 -6.27
N HIS A 69 -5.51 -17.75 -5.97
CA HIS A 69 -6.30 -18.00 -4.77
C HIS A 69 -7.46 -16.99 -4.58
N LEU A 70 -8.05 -16.53 -5.68
CA LEU A 70 -9.10 -15.50 -5.67
C LEU A 70 -10.28 -15.84 -4.76
N PRO A 71 -10.77 -17.11 -4.69
CA PRO A 71 -11.83 -17.48 -3.75
C PRO A 71 -11.44 -17.23 -2.29
N ASP A 72 -10.20 -17.57 -1.89
CA ASP A 72 -9.71 -17.39 -0.53
C ASP A 72 -9.64 -15.91 -0.15
N TYR A 73 -9.14 -15.05 -1.06
CA TYR A 73 -9.11 -13.61 -0.83
C TYR A 73 -10.51 -12.98 -0.79
N ARG A 74 -11.46 -13.47 -1.62
CA ARG A 74 -12.85 -12.99 -1.60
C ARG A 74 -13.56 -13.29 -0.28
N ALA A 75 -13.16 -14.36 0.42
CA ALA A 75 -13.68 -14.71 1.74
C ALA A 75 -13.40 -13.63 2.80
N PHE A 76 -12.44 -12.72 2.59
CA PHE A 76 -12.17 -11.59 3.50
C PHE A 76 -13.20 -10.44 3.39
N GLY A 77 -14.19 -10.55 2.49
CA GLY A 77 -15.31 -9.63 2.40
C GLY A 77 -15.01 -8.27 1.77
N VAL A 78 -13.93 -8.18 0.98
CA VAL A 78 -13.58 -6.99 0.19
C VAL A 78 -13.43 -7.35 -1.28
N PRO A 79 -13.67 -6.43 -2.24
CA PRO A 79 -13.47 -6.69 -3.67
C PRO A 79 -12.05 -7.12 -3.99
N VAL A 80 -11.90 -8.15 -4.83
CA VAL A 80 -10.62 -8.72 -5.26
C VAL A 80 -10.49 -8.62 -6.77
N TRP A 81 -9.41 -8.01 -7.23
CA TRP A 81 -9.14 -7.79 -8.65
C TRP A 81 -7.80 -8.38 -9.06
N PRO A 82 -7.72 -9.17 -10.13
CA PRO A 82 -6.45 -9.57 -10.73
C PRO A 82 -5.81 -8.38 -11.46
N ASP A 83 -4.54 -8.52 -11.81
CA ASP A 83 -3.85 -7.52 -12.61
C ASP A 83 -4.57 -7.28 -13.94
N VAL A 84 -4.71 -6.01 -14.31
CA VAL A 84 -5.28 -5.63 -15.63
C VAL A 84 -4.33 -5.95 -16.79
N LEU A 85 -3.04 -6.16 -16.50
CA LEU A 85 -2.03 -6.56 -17.46
C LEU A 85 -1.59 -8.00 -17.19
N PRO A 86 -1.42 -8.84 -18.25
CA PRO A 86 -0.93 -10.20 -18.11
C PRO A 86 0.53 -10.25 -17.63
N ASP A 87 0.99 -11.44 -17.27
CA ASP A 87 2.40 -11.79 -17.05
C ASP A 87 3.09 -11.19 -15.81
N TYR A 88 2.33 -10.87 -14.77
CA TYR A 88 2.91 -10.41 -13.49
C TYR A 88 3.92 -9.27 -13.69
N ALA A 89 3.48 -8.18 -14.28
CA ALA A 89 4.34 -7.02 -14.62
C ALA A 89 4.92 -6.27 -13.39
N GLY A 90 4.97 -6.92 -12.22
CA GLY A 90 5.45 -6.37 -10.96
C GLY A 90 4.40 -5.53 -10.22
N PRO A 91 4.80 -4.82 -9.14
CA PRO A 91 3.85 -4.11 -8.29
C PRO A 91 3.09 -2.99 -9.01
N LEU A 92 3.65 -2.42 -10.09
CA LEU A 92 2.97 -1.38 -10.89
C LEU A 92 1.70 -1.91 -11.59
N ALA A 93 1.62 -3.19 -11.91
CA ALA A 93 0.39 -3.78 -12.45
C ALA A 93 -0.74 -3.75 -11.41
N GLY A 94 -0.41 -4.06 -10.16
CA GLY A 94 -1.34 -3.90 -9.04
C GLY A 94 -1.74 -2.44 -8.82
N PHE A 95 -0.79 -1.49 -8.87
CA PHE A 95 -1.09 -0.05 -8.78
C PHE A 95 -2.09 0.37 -9.86
N LEU A 96 -1.84 -0.03 -11.12
CA LEU A 96 -2.72 0.29 -12.24
C LEU A 96 -4.13 -0.29 -12.03
N THR A 97 -4.20 -1.54 -11.53
CA THR A 97 -5.46 -2.18 -11.15
C THR A 97 -6.19 -1.38 -10.06
N GLY A 98 -5.48 -0.99 -9.01
CA GLY A 98 -6.04 -0.17 -7.94
C GLY A 98 -6.57 1.17 -8.43
N LEU A 99 -5.79 1.89 -9.24
CA LEU A 99 -6.20 3.17 -9.83
C LEU A 99 -7.43 3.04 -10.76
N ALA A 100 -7.57 1.90 -11.44
CA ALA A 100 -8.72 1.62 -12.29
C ALA A 100 -10.00 1.36 -11.49
N HIS A 101 -9.90 0.72 -10.31
CA HIS A 101 -11.03 0.31 -9.50
C HIS A 101 -11.30 1.21 -8.28
N ALA A 102 -10.40 2.12 -7.93
CA ALA A 102 -10.64 3.08 -6.86
C ALA A 102 -11.82 4.00 -7.21
N GLN A 103 -12.74 4.17 -6.25
CA GLN A 103 -13.89 5.07 -6.38
C GLN A 103 -13.68 6.40 -5.66
N THR A 104 -12.59 6.55 -4.94
CA THR A 104 -12.19 7.77 -4.23
C THR A 104 -11.09 8.50 -5.00
N PRO A 105 -10.85 9.81 -4.75
CA PRO A 105 -9.78 10.58 -5.40
C PRO A 105 -8.37 10.08 -5.07
N TRP A 106 -8.21 9.32 -3.98
CA TRP A 106 -6.92 8.88 -3.48
C TRP A 106 -6.84 7.36 -3.36
N LEU A 107 -5.73 6.78 -3.79
CA LEU A 107 -5.41 5.38 -3.65
C LEU A 107 -4.19 5.23 -2.71
N LEU A 108 -4.36 4.54 -1.60
CA LEU A 108 -3.25 4.04 -0.78
C LEU A 108 -2.89 2.65 -1.26
N THR A 109 -1.63 2.41 -1.59
CA THR A 109 -1.10 1.07 -1.88
C THR A 109 -0.26 0.57 -0.71
N LEU A 110 -0.34 -0.73 -0.41
CA LEU A 110 0.47 -1.39 0.61
C LEU A 110 0.62 -2.88 0.32
N PRO A 111 1.74 -3.52 0.71
CA PRO A 111 1.95 -4.95 0.53
C PRO A 111 1.26 -5.74 1.65
N CYS A 112 0.95 -7.01 1.39
CA CYS A 112 0.32 -7.89 2.40
C CYS A 112 1.30 -8.48 3.42
N ASP A 113 2.61 -8.37 3.20
CA ASP A 113 3.66 -9.00 4.00
C ASP A 113 4.34 -8.07 5.01
N VAL A 114 3.72 -6.92 5.31
CA VAL A 114 4.13 -5.97 6.35
C VAL A 114 3.00 -5.85 7.37
N PRO A 115 2.93 -6.75 8.38
CA PRO A 115 1.76 -6.82 9.26
C PRO A 115 1.67 -5.70 10.29
N ARG A 116 2.74 -4.93 10.51
CA ARG A 116 2.84 -3.97 11.60
C ARG A 116 2.85 -2.49 11.20
N PHE A 117 2.58 -2.17 9.92
CA PHE A 117 2.59 -0.76 9.48
C PHE A 117 1.79 0.14 10.44
N PRO A 118 2.25 1.40 10.71
CA PRO A 118 1.68 2.27 11.74
C PRO A 118 0.19 2.55 11.55
N LEU A 119 -0.56 2.68 12.67
CA LEU A 119 -1.96 3.10 12.62
C LEU A 119 -2.15 4.56 12.18
N SER A 120 -1.09 5.36 12.18
CA SER A 120 -1.04 6.72 11.67
C SER A 120 -0.71 6.83 10.18
N LEU A 121 -0.51 5.69 9.47
CA LEU A 121 -0.04 5.68 8.08
C LEU A 121 -0.90 6.54 7.15
N CYS A 122 -2.21 6.30 7.11
CA CYS A 122 -3.13 7.03 6.23
C CYS A 122 -3.13 8.53 6.52
N GLY A 123 -3.23 8.91 7.80
CA GLY A 123 -3.26 10.30 8.22
C GLY A 123 -1.96 11.04 7.90
N ARG A 124 -0.80 10.46 8.25
CA ARG A 124 0.50 11.10 7.97
C ARG A 124 0.75 11.31 6.48
N LEU A 125 0.42 10.33 5.64
CA LEU A 125 0.54 10.46 4.18
C LEU A 125 -0.43 11.53 3.65
N ALA A 126 -1.67 11.55 4.12
CA ALA A 126 -2.68 12.53 3.73
C ALA A 126 -2.27 13.96 4.09
N HIS A 127 -1.83 14.18 5.33
CA HIS A 127 -1.34 15.49 5.79
C HIS A 127 -0.16 15.99 4.95
N ALA A 128 0.86 15.18 4.75
CA ALA A 128 2.04 15.57 3.99
C ALA A 128 1.71 15.88 2.53
N LEU A 129 0.86 15.05 1.91
CA LEU A 129 0.44 15.19 0.52
C LEU A 129 -0.30 16.51 0.29
N LEU A 130 -1.26 16.85 1.17
CA LEU A 130 -2.02 18.09 1.05
C LEU A 130 -1.17 19.31 1.38
N ALA A 131 -0.35 19.25 2.44
CA ALA A 131 0.51 20.37 2.86
C ALA A 131 1.54 20.78 1.80
N GLN A 132 1.99 19.84 0.97
CA GLN A 132 2.96 20.10 -0.10
C GLN A 132 2.33 20.10 -1.50
N GLU A 133 1.01 20.06 -1.60
CA GLU A 133 0.28 19.99 -2.88
C GLU A 133 0.82 18.90 -3.80
N ALA A 134 1.29 17.78 -3.20
CA ALA A 134 1.88 16.68 -3.92
C ALA A 134 0.81 15.81 -4.61
N GLU A 135 1.25 15.05 -5.61
CA GLU A 135 0.42 14.05 -6.31
C GLU A 135 0.62 12.66 -5.72
N ILE A 136 1.78 12.45 -5.07
CA ILE A 136 2.20 11.20 -4.44
C ILE A 136 2.82 11.49 -3.09
N ALA A 137 2.38 10.81 -2.03
CA ALA A 137 3.11 10.71 -0.78
C ALA A 137 3.63 9.29 -0.60
N MET A 138 4.92 9.15 -0.31
CA MET A 138 5.60 7.86 -0.17
C MET A 138 6.27 7.76 1.19
N VAL A 139 6.19 6.59 1.81
CA VAL A 139 6.84 6.30 3.09
C VAL A 139 8.36 6.23 2.92
N ALA A 140 9.10 6.78 3.90
CA ALA A 140 10.48 6.41 4.18
C ALA A 140 10.58 5.90 5.63
N ALA A 141 11.25 4.76 5.82
CA ALA A 141 11.40 4.12 7.12
C ALA A 141 12.82 3.56 7.28
N PRO A 142 13.31 3.43 8.52
CA PRO A 142 14.56 2.74 8.77
C PRO A 142 14.53 1.30 8.23
N GLU A 143 15.65 0.86 7.66
CA GLU A 143 15.93 -0.55 7.38
C GLU A 143 17.14 -0.93 8.21
N ASP A 144 16.98 -1.88 9.12
CA ASP A 144 17.98 -2.23 10.13
C ASP A 144 18.47 -0.96 10.89
N ASP A 145 19.76 -0.81 11.16
CA ASP A 145 20.37 0.35 11.84
C ASP A 145 20.80 1.47 10.86
N GLY A 146 20.28 1.44 9.62
CA GLY A 146 20.65 2.38 8.56
C GLY A 146 19.76 3.64 8.50
N PRO A 147 20.09 4.60 7.63
CA PRO A 147 19.24 5.76 7.38
C PRO A 147 17.89 5.32 6.75
N PRO A 148 16.81 6.11 6.94
CA PRO A 148 15.53 5.82 6.34
C PRO A 148 15.63 5.66 4.82
N ARG A 149 15.00 4.60 4.30
CA ARG A 149 14.87 4.34 2.86
C ARG A 149 13.42 4.41 2.44
N THR A 150 13.19 4.82 1.20
CA THR A 150 11.85 4.82 0.64
C THR A 150 11.28 3.41 0.62
N GLN A 151 9.99 3.31 0.96
CA GLN A 151 9.18 2.10 0.88
C GLN A 151 8.21 2.25 -0.31
N PRO A 152 8.65 1.98 -1.57
CA PRO A 152 7.93 2.43 -2.76
C PRO A 152 6.53 1.83 -2.92
N VAL A 153 6.25 0.71 -2.24
CA VAL A 153 4.93 0.08 -2.26
C VAL A 153 3.94 0.80 -1.33
N PHE A 154 4.43 1.53 -0.32
CA PHE A 154 3.60 2.34 0.57
C PHE A 154 3.45 3.76 0.02
N CYS A 155 2.49 3.94 -0.88
CA CYS A 155 2.20 5.21 -1.52
C CYS A 155 0.73 5.61 -1.39
N LEU A 156 0.48 6.89 -1.11
CA LEU A 156 -0.81 7.53 -1.33
C LEU A 156 -0.75 8.32 -2.64
N LEU A 157 -1.61 7.96 -3.60
CA LEU A 157 -1.55 8.41 -4.99
C LEU A 157 -2.83 9.13 -5.39
N ARG A 158 -2.74 10.19 -6.23
CA ARG A 158 -3.92 10.70 -6.93
C ARG A 158 -4.44 9.67 -7.95
N ARG A 159 -5.74 9.41 -7.92
CA ARG A 159 -6.38 8.48 -8.87
C ARG A 159 -6.19 8.89 -10.34
N GLU A 160 -6.10 10.18 -10.61
CA GLU A 160 -5.89 10.75 -11.95
C GLU A 160 -4.55 10.34 -12.58
N LEU A 161 -3.60 9.83 -11.78
CA LEU A 161 -2.31 9.33 -12.26
C LEU A 161 -2.41 8.01 -13.05
N ARG A 162 -3.61 7.38 -13.13
CA ARG A 162 -3.85 6.13 -13.84
C ARG A 162 -3.29 6.14 -15.26
N ASP A 163 -3.62 7.16 -16.04
CA ASP A 163 -3.22 7.21 -17.45
C ASP A 163 -1.72 7.50 -17.61
N SER A 164 -1.12 8.23 -16.68
CA SER A 164 0.34 8.40 -16.61
C SER A 164 1.03 7.06 -16.38
N LEU A 165 0.55 6.28 -15.39
CA LEU A 165 1.09 4.95 -15.10
C LEU A 165 0.93 4.00 -16.29
N ALA A 166 -0.24 3.99 -16.92
CA ALA A 166 -0.49 3.16 -18.10
C ALA A 166 0.50 3.45 -19.23
N ARG A 167 0.74 4.74 -19.54
CA ARG A 167 1.73 5.15 -20.55
C ARG A 167 3.16 4.75 -20.17
N PHE A 168 3.54 4.96 -18.91
CA PHE A 168 4.87 4.55 -18.41
C PHE A 168 5.11 3.06 -18.57
N MET A 169 4.12 2.23 -18.20
CA MET A 169 4.20 0.78 -18.33
C MET A 169 4.20 0.32 -19.79
N ALA A 170 3.40 0.95 -20.68
CA ALA A 170 3.38 0.67 -22.11
C ALA A 170 4.73 1.00 -22.78
N ALA A 171 5.45 2.02 -22.29
CA ALA A 171 6.81 2.34 -22.71
C ALA A 171 7.89 1.41 -22.15
N GLY A 172 7.50 0.33 -21.43
CA GLY A 172 8.43 -0.65 -20.86
C GLY A 172 8.90 -0.34 -19.43
N GLY A 173 8.39 0.73 -18.80
CA GLY A 173 8.71 1.06 -17.41
C GLY A 173 8.25 -0.01 -16.43
N ARG A 174 9.07 -0.30 -15.38
CA ARG A 174 8.79 -1.38 -14.42
C ARG A 174 9.10 -1.01 -12.97
N LYS A 175 9.89 0.05 -12.74
CA LYS A 175 10.30 0.47 -11.39
C LYS A 175 9.37 1.54 -10.87
N ILE A 176 8.89 1.38 -9.62
CA ILE A 176 8.00 2.36 -8.96
C ILE A 176 8.69 3.71 -8.89
N ASP A 177 9.91 3.78 -8.36
CA ASP A 177 10.64 5.04 -8.18
C ASP A 177 10.86 5.81 -9.48
N ALA A 178 11.09 5.09 -10.60
CA ALA A 178 11.26 5.70 -11.91
C ALA A 178 9.97 6.33 -12.45
N TRP A 179 8.80 5.82 -12.03
CA TRP A 179 7.52 6.41 -12.38
C TRP A 179 7.14 7.53 -11.41
N THR A 180 7.24 7.30 -10.10
CA THR A 180 6.85 8.29 -9.09
C THR A 180 7.71 9.56 -9.17
N GLY A 181 9.00 9.41 -9.52
CA GLY A 181 9.91 10.55 -9.75
C GLY A 181 9.54 11.48 -10.92
N GLN A 182 8.56 11.11 -11.75
CA GLN A 182 8.01 11.97 -12.82
C GLN A 182 6.90 12.90 -12.32
N HIS A 183 6.51 12.78 -11.03
CA HIS A 183 5.40 13.48 -10.41
C HIS A 183 5.86 14.30 -9.21
N ARG A 184 5.04 15.26 -8.80
CA ARG A 184 5.28 15.98 -7.55
C ARG A 184 5.05 15.02 -6.41
N GLN A 185 6.13 14.59 -5.78
CA GLN A 185 6.09 13.65 -4.67
C GLN A 185 6.62 14.25 -3.37
N VAL A 186 6.08 13.79 -2.26
CA VAL A 186 6.59 14.04 -0.92
C VAL A 186 7.00 12.72 -0.27
N ILE A 187 8.18 12.70 0.32
CA ILE A 187 8.66 11.57 1.11
C ILE A 187 8.33 11.84 2.57
N VAL A 188 7.61 10.91 3.18
CA VAL A 188 7.12 11.01 4.56
C VAL A 188 7.95 10.09 5.45
N PRO A 189 8.81 10.63 6.31
CA PRO A 189 9.63 9.83 7.20
C PRO A 189 8.79 9.22 8.33
N PHE A 190 9.10 7.96 8.68
CA PHE A 190 8.59 7.23 9.83
C PHE A 190 9.78 6.81 10.70
N ASP A 191 10.47 7.81 11.27
CA ASP A 191 11.70 7.68 12.05
C ASP A 191 11.70 8.58 13.29
N ALA A 192 10.54 9.07 13.72
CA ALA A 192 10.40 9.80 14.96
C ALA A 192 10.67 8.90 16.18
N ALA A 193 10.97 9.50 17.31
CA ALA A 193 11.34 8.77 18.53
C ALA A 193 10.24 7.79 19.04
N ASP A 194 8.98 8.06 18.69
CA ASP A 194 7.80 7.25 19.00
C ASP A 194 7.39 6.28 17.88
N ASP A 195 8.06 6.33 16.72
CA ASP A 195 7.83 5.38 15.65
C ASP A 195 8.53 4.03 15.96
N ASP A 196 7.86 2.90 15.70
CA ASP A 196 8.50 1.60 15.76
C ASP A 196 9.43 1.42 14.54
N PRO A 197 10.77 1.31 14.73
CA PRO A 197 11.70 1.17 13.61
C PRO A 197 11.47 -0.09 12.78
N ARG A 198 10.75 -1.10 13.31
CA ARG A 198 10.39 -2.34 12.62
C ARG A 198 8.98 -2.33 12.04
N ALA A 199 8.27 -1.21 12.10
CA ALA A 199 6.88 -1.12 11.64
C ALA A 199 6.71 -1.50 10.15
N PHE A 200 7.75 -1.29 9.34
CA PHE A 200 7.74 -1.61 7.90
C PHE A 200 8.55 -2.87 7.56
N ALA A 201 8.90 -3.68 8.56
CA ALA A 201 9.61 -4.94 8.34
C ALA A 201 8.77 -5.94 7.54
N ASN A 202 9.35 -6.46 6.44
CA ASN A 202 8.72 -7.46 5.59
C ASN A 202 8.86 -8.87 6.19
N ALA A 203 7.81 -9.67 6.08
CA ALA A 203 7.84 -11.11 6.34
C ALA A 203 8.05 -11.87 5.03
N ASN A 204 9.29 -11.97 4.54
CA ASN A 204 9.62 -12.61 3.26
C ASN A 204 9.75 -14.14 3.35
N THR A 205 9.99 -14.67 4.56
CA THR A 205 10.12 -16.09 4.85
C THR A 205 9.27 -16.48 6.05
N LEU A 206 8.94 -17.77 6.18
CA LEU A 206 8.24 -18.29 7.36
C LEU A 206 9.06 -18.08 8.66
N ALA A 207 10.38 -18.09 8.57
CA ALA A 207 11.26 -17.83 9.71
C ALA A 207 11.18 -16.36 10.17
N GLU A 208 11.18 -15.39 9.23
CA GLU A 208 10.97 -13.97 9.53
C GLU A 208 9.58 -13.72 10.11
N LEU A 209 8.56 -14.38 9.55
CA LEU A 209 7.19 -14.28 10.06
C LEU A 209 7.11 -14.72 11.52
N ARG A 210 7.69 -15.87 11.87
CA ARG A 210 7.77 -16.36 13.25
C ARG A 210 8.56 -15.43 14.17
N ARG A 211 9.64 -14.82 13.70
CA ARG A 211 10.40 -13.83 14.47
C ARG A 211 9.56 -12.59 14.78
N LEU A 212 8.80 -12.11 13.80
CA LEU A 212 7.89 -10.99 14.02
C LEU A 212 6.77 -11.33 15.02
N GLU A 213 6.29 -12.57 15.07
CA GLU A 213 5.31 -13.01 16.09
C GLU A 213 5.87 -13.01 17.49
N GLN A 214 7.15 -13.37 17.66
CA GLN A 214 7.79 -13.51 18.99
C GLN A 214 8.20 -12.16 19.61
N HIS A 215 8.26 -11.10 18.83
CA HIS A 215 8.65 -9.76 19.30
C HIS A 215 7.48 -8.78 19.03
N PRO A 216 6.44 -8.79 19.91
CA PRO A 216 5.24 -7.99 19.75
C PRO A 216 5.49 -6.47 19.85
#